data_4b01764f026095f2a15d6d5f0d608f89
#
_entry.id   4b01764f026095f2a15d6d5f0d608f89
#
_cell.length_a   1.000
_cell.length_b   1.000
_cell.length_c   1.000
_cell.angle_alpha   90.00
_cell.angle_beta   90.00
_cell.angle_gamma   90.00
#
_symmetry.space_group_name_H-M   'P 1'
#
loop_
_entity.id
_entity.type
_entity.pdbx_description
1 polymer ?
#
loop_
_entity_poly.entity_id
_entity_poly.type
_entity_poly.pdbx_seq_one_letter_code
_entity_poly.pdbx_strand_id
1 'polypeptide(L)'
;MPIQLIFSFNFNKYFQVISSIGGRYILIAGGVFLFFYVVFKNKVLAKKIQNALPKNKDYLREFVYSISTILIFGLIILNIIGNPAVRPHTKIYDDIAEYGWLYYFAVFPVMLIIHDTYFYWTHRIMHHKSIFKIFHLVHHQSTNPSPWAAYAFHPMEAIVENGIFIVFAFLFPLHKSNLPIFFLFSILYNVYGHLGWELYPKGFNKSIVGKWVNTSVCHNQHHKYFKGNYGLYLLFWDRLMGTLRNDYDIAFEEVKSR
;
A
#
# COMPACT_ATOMS: atom_id res chain seq x y z
N MET A 1 27.42 -16.61 -22.99
CA MET A 1 25.98 -16.85 -22.70
C MET A 1 25.17 -16.22 -23.80
N PRO A 2 24.34 -16.91 -24.57
CA PRO A 2 23.64 -16.31 -25.69
C PRO A 2 22.60 -15.30 -25.17
N ILE A 3 22.59 -14.11 -25.77
CA ILE A 3 21.70 -12.97 -25.46
C ILE A 3 20.21 -13.35 -25.51
N GLN A 4 19.84 -14.44 -26.20
CA GLN A 4 18.47 -14.98 -26.30
C GLN A 4 17.86 -15.47 -24.97
N LEU A 5 18.66 -15.77 -23.94
CA LEU A 5 18.18 -16.18 -22.62
C LEU A 5 17.71 -15.01 -21.72
N ILE A 6 18.07 -13.77 -22.11
CA ILE A 6 17.80 -12.59 -21.27
C ILE A 6 16.37 -12.08 -21.47
N PHE A 7 15.68 -12.40 -22.59
CA PHE A 7 14.42 -11.79 -22.99
C PHE A 7 13.27 -12.75 -23.37
N SER A 8 13.27 -13.98 -22.86
CA SER A 8 12.07 -14.82 -23.07
C SER A 8 10.96 -14.39 -22.08
N PHE A 9 10.12 -13.43 -22.52
CA PHE A 9 8.95 -13.03 -21.74
C PHE A 9 7.96 -14.19 -21.65
N ASN A 10 7.71 -14.65 -20.44
CA ASN A 10 6.80 -15.77 -20.18
C ASN A 10 5.38 -15.22 -19.88
N PHE A 11 4.52 -15.17 -20.90
CA PHE A 11 3.14 -14.68 -20.80
C PHE A 11 2.33 -15.46 -19.75
N ASN A 12 2.48 -16.78 -19.65
CA ASN A 12 1.72 -17.59 -18.69
C ASN A 12 2.09 -17.22 -17.24
N LYS A 13 3.39 -17.10 -16.94
CA LYS A 13 3.85 -16.64 -15.62
C LYS A 13 3.41 -15.21 -15.33
N TYR A 14 3.51 -14.31 -16.32
CA TYR A 14 3.04 -12.95 -16.15
C TYR A 14 1.56 -12.91 -15.82
N PHE A 15 0.73 -13.64 -16.57
CA PHE A 15 -0.70 -13.73 -16.33
C PHE A 15 -1.02 -14.30 -14.93
N GLN A 16 -0.31 -15.32 -14.48
CA GLN A 16 -0.44 -15.87 -13.13
C GLN A 16 -0.14 -14.81 -12.04
N VAL A 17 0.95 -14.05 -12.21
CA VAL A 17 1.34 -12.99 -11.27
C VAL A 17 0.30 -11.90 -11.22
N ILE A 18 -0.11 -11.33 -12.36
CA ILE A 18 -1.12 -10.25 -12.38
C ILE A 18 -2.49 -10.73 -11.91
N SER A 19 -2.88 -11.98 -12.20
CA SER A 19 -4.12 -12.57 -11.70
C SER A 19 -4.10 -12.74 -10.18
N SER A 20 -2.95 -13.12 -9.61
CA SER A 20 -2.79 -13.20 -8.15
C SER A 20 -2.87 -11.84 -7.48
N ILE A 21 -2.20 -10.81 -8.02
CA ILE A 21 -2.22 -9.44 -7.48
C ILE A 21 -3.61 -8.83 -7.65
N GLY A 22 -4.15 -8.90 -8.88
CA GLY A 22 -5.45 -8.34 -9.24
C GLY A 22 -6.60 -9.04 -8.50
N GLY A 23 -6.55 -10.37 -8.39
CA GLY A 23 -7.54 -11.14 -7.63
C GLY A 23 -7.61 -10.72 -6.16
N ARG A 24 -6.46 -10.59 -5.50
CA ARG A 24 -6.39 -10.08 -4.11
C ARG A 24 -6.93 -8.66 -4.00
N TYR A 25 -6.53 -7.77 -4.91
CA TYR A 25 -7.02 -6.40 -4.93
C TYR A 25 -8.55 -6.34 -5.11
N ILE A 26 -9.10 -7.05 -6.08
CA ILE A 26 -10.55 -7.08 -6.36
C ILE A 26 -11.32 -7.66 -5.16
N LEU A 27 -10.83 -8.75 -4.57
CA LEU A 27 -11.48 -9.38 -3.42
C LEU A 27 -11.47 -8.44 -2.19
N ILE A 28 -10.36 -7.78 -1.91
CA ILE A 28 -10.21 -6.94 -0.71
C ILE A 28 -10.87 -5.58 -0.94
N ALA A 29 -10.41 -4.81 -1.93
CA ALA A 29 -10.94 -3.47 -2.18
C ALA A 29 -12.40 -3.52 -2.64
N GLY A 30 -12.75 -4.46 -3.53
CA GLY A 30 -14.11 -4.66 -4.01
C GLY A 30 -15.06 -5.15 -2.92
N GLY A 31 -14.63 -6.11 -2.10
CA GLY A 31 -15.43 -6.60 -0.97
C GLY A 31 -15.72 -5.50 0.06
N VAL A 32 -14.69 -4.73 0.42
CA VAL A 32 -14.81 -3.58 1.33
C VAL A 32 -15.66 -2.47 0.71
N PHE A 33 -15.48 -2.18 -0.58
CA PHE A 33 -16.31 -1.21 -1.29
C PHE A 33 -17.78 -1.65 -1.32
N LEU A 34 -18.05 -2.90 -1.68
CA LEU A 34 -19.41 -3.45 -1.67
C LEU A 34 -20.06 -3.32 -0.30
N PHE A 35 -19.32 -3.64 0.76
CA PHE A 35 -19.84 -3.57 2.14
C PHE A 35 -20.15 -2.13 2.54
N PHE A 36 -19.18 -1.21 2.50
CA PHE A 36 -19.31 0.15 3.05
C PHE A 36 -20.00 1.13 2.11
N TYR A 37 -19.83 0.99 0.80
CA TYR A 37 -20.29 1.98 -0.17
C TYR A 37 -21.58 1.59 -0.88
N VAL A 38 -21.99 0.30 -0.80
CA VAL A 38 -23.21 -0.22 -1.46
C VAL A 38 -24.19 -0.77 -0.42
N VAL A 39 -23.86 -1.90 0.22
CA VAL A 39 -24.80 -2.66 1.07
C VAL A 39 -25.18 -1.89 2.34
N PHE A 40 -24.20 -1.46 3.11
CA PHE A 40 -24.41 -0.79 4.40
C PHE A 40 -24.29 0.73 4.35
N LYS A 41 -24.18 1.31 3.15
CA LYS A 41 -24.00 2.74 2.93
C LYS A 41 -24.87 3.61 3.84
N ASN A 42 -26.18 3.39 3.83
CA ASN A 42 -27.12 4.23 4.58
C ASN A 42 -26.97 4.09 6.11
N LYS A 43 -26.47 2.96 6.60
CA LYS A 43 -26.25 2.71 8.03
C LYS A 43 -24.96 3.34 8.56
N VAL A 44 -23.95 3.47 7.69
CA VAL A 44 -22.60 3.90 8.13
C VAL A 44 -22.21 5.28 7.65
N LEU A 45 -22.97 5.90 6.73
CA LEU A 45 -22.61 7.16 6.07
C LEU A 45 -22.36 8.31 7.08
N ALA A 46 -23.16 8.39 8.15
CA ALA A 46 -22.98 9.43 9.19
C ALA A 46 -21.62 9.34 9.90
N LYS A 47 -21.00 8.15 9.92
CA LYS A 47 -19.68 7.90 10.54
C LYS A 47 -18.52 8.00 9.53
N LYS A 48 -18.79 8.43 8.28
CA LYS A 48 -17.72 8.62 7.29
C LYS A 48 -16.82 9.79 7.70
N ILE A 49 -15.50 9.64 7.49
CA ILE A 49 -14.49 10.65 7.85
C ILE A 49 -14.81 11.98 7.18
N GLN A 50 -15.01 11.96 5.86
CA GLN A 50 -15.55 13.11 5.12
C GLN A 50 -17.05 12.90 4.87
N ASN A 51 -17.89 13.89 5.16
CA ASN A 51 -19.37 13.80 5.12
C ASN A 51 -19.98 13.63 3.71
N ALA A 52 -19.16 13.39 2.69
CA ALA A 52 -19.58 13.16 1.32
C ALA A 52 -18.96 11.88 0.77
N LEU A 53 -19.62 11.25 -0.18
CA LEU A 53 -19.03 10.16 -0.97
C LEU A 53 -18.19 10.72 -2.13
N PRO A 54 -17.17 9.98 -2.61
CA PRO A 54 -16.51 10.28 -3.87
C PRO A 54 -17.49 10.33 -5.04
N LYS A 55 -17.16 11.05 -6.10
CA LYS A 55 -17.97 11.09 -7.32
C LYS A 55 -17.75 9.82 -8.16
N ASN A 56 -18.72 9.44 -8.99
CA ASN A 56 -18.61 8.25 -9.85
C ASN A 56 -17.36 8.27 -10.75
N LYS A 57 -16.96 9.46 -11.24
CA LYS A 57 -15.74 9.63 -12.01
C LYS A 57 -14.45 9.30 -11.22
N ASP A 58 -14.47 9.50 -9.90
CA ASP A 58 -13.33 9.21 -9.04
C ASP A 58 -13.16 7.69 -8.88
N TYR A 59 -14.25 6.94 -8.68
CA TYR A 59 -14.20 5.48 -8.64
C TYR A 59 -13.66 4.88 -9.94
N LEU A 60 -14.13 5.39 -11.10
CA LEU A 60 -13.64 4.92 -12.40
C LEU A 60 -12.15 5.21 -12.59
N ARG A 61 -11.70 6.42 -12.26
CA ARG A 61 -10.29 6.81 -12.31
C ARG A 61 -9.44 5.91 -11.41
N GLU A 62 -9.84 5.75 -10.14
CA GLU A 62 -9.14 4.90 -9.18
C GLU A 62 -9.01 3.48 -9.70
N PHE A 63 -10.08 2.90 -10.24
CA PHE A 63 -10.07 1.55 -10.77
C PHE A 63 -9.16 1.40 -12.01
N VAL A 64 -9.24 2.33 -12.96
CA VAL A 64 -8.42 2.28 -14.20
C VAL A 64 -6.93 2.39 -13.88
N TYR A 65 -6.54 3.33 -13.00
CA TYR A 65 -5.14 3.45 -12.59
C TYR A 65 -4.66 2.22 -11.78
N SER A 66 -5.53 1.60 -11.00
CA SER A 66 -5.19 0.37 -10.29
C SER A 66 -4.91 -0.81 -11.23
N ILE A 67 -5.62 -0.92 -12.35
CA ILE A 67 -5.28 -1.91 -13.39
C ILE A 67 -3.87 -1.65 -13.93
N SER A 68 -3.54 -0.40 -14.27
CA SER A 68 -2.19 -0.02 -14.72
C SER A 68 -1.12 -0.40 -13.69
N THR A 69 -1.38 -0.12 -12.42
CA THR A 69 -0.47 -0.47 -11.31
C THR A 69 -0.25 -1.98 -11.20
N ILE A 70 -1.32 -2.79 -11.30
CA ILE A 70 -1.24 -4.26 -11.25
C ILE A 70 -0.37 -4.80 -12.40
N LEU A 71 -0.53 -4.25 -13.61
CA LEU A 71 0.29 -4.64 -14.76
C LEU A 71 1.76 -4.31 -14.54
N ILE A 72 2.08 -3.12 -14.04
CA ILE A 72 3.46 -2.70 -13.74
C ILE A 72 4.07 -3.55 -12.63
N PHE A 73 3.34 -3.80 -11.54
CA PHE A 73 3.79 -4.68 -10.45
C PHE A 73 4.11 -6.07 -10.96
N GLY A 74 3.23 -6.63 -11.82
CA GLY A 74 3.44 -7.92 -12.44
C GLY A 74 4.72 -7.99 -13.28
N LEU A 75 5.00 -6.94 -14.06
CA LEU A 75 6.23 -6.85 -14.86
C LEU A 75 7.50 -6.84 -13.98
N ILE A 76 7.52 -6.03 -12.93
CA ILE A 76 8.67 -5.94 -12.03
C ILE A 76 8.90 -7.28 -11.32
N ILE A 77 7.85 -7.89 -10.76
CA ILE A 77 7.93 -9.16 -10.06
C ILE A 77 8.39 -10.29 -11.01
N LEU A 78 7.84 -10.35 -12.22
CA LEU A 78 8.25 -11.35 -13.21
C LEU A 78 9.73 -11.21 -13.57
N ASN A 79 10.23 -9.98 -13.75
CA ASN A 79 11.63 -9.75 -14.08
C ASN A 79 12.59 -10.07 -12.93
N ILE A 80 12.16 -10.05 -11.69
CA ILE A 80 13.01 -10.40 -10.54
C ILE A 80 12.92 -11.90 -10.24
N ILE A 81 11.73 -12.45 -10.03
CA ILE A 81 11.55 -13.85 -9.61
C ILE A 81 11.50 -14.80 -10.82
N GLY A 82 10.83 -14.39 -11.88
CA GLY A 82 10.60 -15.22 -13.07
C GLY A 82 11.77 -15.27 -14.05
N ASN A 83 12.71 -14.34 -13.96
CA ASN A 83 13.85 -14.25 -14.85
C ASN A 83 14.99 -15.15 -14.37
N PRO A 84 15.37 -16.20 -15.12
CA PRO A 84 16.43 -17.13 -14.73
C PRO A 84 17.82 -16.48 -14.63
N ALA A 85 18.04 -15.32 -15.28
CA ALA A 85 19.28 -14.58 -15.15
C ALA A 85 19.34 -13.70 -13.89
N VAL A 86 18.21 -13.34 -13.30
CA VAL A 86 18.12 -12.45 -12.12
C VAL A 86 17.90 -13.25 -10.83
N ARG A 87 16.97 -14.22 -10.88
CA ARG A 87 16.57 -15.00 -9.70
C ARG A 87 17.73 -15.60 -8.89
N PRO A 88 18.81 -16.17 -9.49
CA PRO A 88 19.94 -16.70 -8.76
C PRO A 88 20.75 -15.66 -7.97
N HIS A 89 20.65 -14.38 -8.32
CA HIS A 89 21.33 -13.27 -7.63
C HIS A 89 20.50 -12.69 -6.49
N THR A 90 19.23 -13.09 -6.36
CA THR A 90 18.38 -12.68 -5.22
C THR A 90 18.71 -13.52 -3.99
N LYS A 91 18.33 -12.99 -2.82
CA LYS A 91 18.43 -13.74 -1.55
C LYS A 91 17.14 -14.51 -1.23
N ILE A 92 16.25 -14.70 -2.21
CA ILE A 92 15.02 -15.45 -2.02
C ILE A 92 15.33 -16.95 -2.04
N TYR A 93 14.95 -17.68 -1.00
CA TYR A 93 15.16 -19.11 -0.85
C TYR A 93 13.85 -19.90 -0.92
N ASP A 94 13.96 -21.20 -1.17
CA ASP A 94 12.82 -22.08 -1.49
C ASP A 94 12.47 -23.08 -0.39
N ASP A 95 13.41 -23.43 0.50
CA ASP A 95 13.22 -24.40 1.58
C ASP A 95 13.35 -23.71 2.95
N ILE A 96 12.29 -23.78 3.76
CA ILE A 96 12.27 -23.20 5.11
C ILE A 96 13.38 -23.77 6.00
N ALA A 97 13.82 -25.02 5.76
CA ALA A 97 14.89 -25.64 6.52
C ALA A 97 16.24 -24.89 6.42
N GLU A 98 16.47 -24.09 5.37
CA GLU A 98 17.71 -23.30 5.23
C GLU A 98 17.95 -22.32 6.39
N TYR A 99 16.89 -21.70 6.89
CA TYR A 99 16.97 -20.70 7.98
C TYR A 99 16.07 -21.05 9.18
N GLY A 100 15.19 -22.03 9.04
CA GLY A 100 14.27 -22.51 10.07
C GLY A 100 13.05 -21.61 10.29
N TRP A 101 12.07 -22.16 11.03
CA TRP A 101 10.78 -21.47 11.30
C TRP A 101 10.91 -20.19 12.12
N LEU A 102 11.86 -20.14 13.07
CA LEU A 102 12.05 -18.93 13.88
C LEU A 102 12.41 -17.75 12.99
N TYR A 103 13.38 -17.92 12.08
CA TYR A 103 13.76 -16.88 11.13
C TYR A 103 12.61 -16.53 10.17
N TYR A 104 11.90 -17.55 9.68
CA TYR A 104 10.76 -17.38 8.79
C TYR A 104 9.71 -16.40 9.35
N PHE A 105 9.40 -16.50 10.65
CA PHE A 105 8.45 -15.58 11.29
C PHE A 105 9.09 -14.28 11.76
N ALA A 106 10.32 -14.31 12.25
CA ALA A 106 11.02 -13.13 12.73
C ALA A 106 11.29 -12.09 11.64
N VAL A 107 11.31 -12.50 10.38
CA VAL A 107 11.55 -11.59 9.26
C VAL A 107 10.37 -10.64 8.97
N PHE A 108 9.13 -10.99 9.30
CA PHE A 108 7.97 -10.14 9.05
C PHE A 108 8.00 -8.77 9.75
N PRO A 109 8.33 -8.67 11.06
CA PRO A 109 8.56 -7.36 11.69
C PRO A 109 9.66 -6.54 11.01
N VAL A 110 10.73 -7.20 10.56
CA VAL A 110 11.83 -6.53 9.84
C VAL A 110 11.34 -5.98 8.49
N MET A 111 10.58 -6.77 7.73
CA MET A 111 9.95 -6.34 6.47
C MET A 111 9.02 -5.14 6.71
N LEU A 112 8.24 -5.17 7.80
CA LEU A 112 7.32 -4.06 8.13
C LEU A 112 8.09 -2.76 8.39
N ILE A 113 9.15 -2.79 9.20
CA ILE A 113 9.95 -1.61 9.52
C ILE A 113 10.65 -1.07 8.26
N ILE A 114 11.22 -1.95 7.44
CA ILE A 114 11.89 -1.56 6.20
C ILE A 114 10.90 -0.96 5.21
N HIS A 115 9.73 -1.58 5.04
CA HIS A 115 8.70 -1.07 4.12
C HIS A 115 8.15 0.28 4.60
N ASP A 116 7.83 0.41 5.88
CA ASP A 116 7.33 1.66 6.46
C ASP A 116 8.35 2.80 6.31
N THR A 117 9.63 2.51 6.52
CA THR A 117 10.73 3.46 6.30
C THR A 117 10.87 3.84 4.83
N TYR A 118 10.91 2.84 3.94
CA TYR A 118 10.97 3.05 2.49
C TYR A 118 9.79 3.92 2.01
N PHE A 119 8.59 3.54 2.39
CA PHE A 119 7.37 4.23 2.02
C PHE A 119 7.37 5.68 2.51
N TYR A 120 7.66 5.93 3.79
CA TYR A 120 7.69 7.28 4.33
C TYR A 120 8.63 8.21 3.53
N TRP A 121 9.84 7.76 3.27
CA TRP A 121 10.82 8.60 2.57
C TRP A 121 10.51 8.78 1.10
N THR A 122 10.12 7.74 0.37
CA THR A 122 9.74 7.85 -1.04
C THR A 122 8.47 8.68 -1.20
N HIS A 123 7.49 8.49 -0.35
CA HIS A 123 6.23 9.24 -0.34
C HIS A 123 6.47 10.73 -0.07
N ARG A 124 7.26 11.05 0.95
CA ARG A 124 7.65 12.44 1.26
C ARG A 124 8.42 13.08 0.11
N ILE A 125 9.31 12.34 -0.57
CA ILE A 125 10.04 12.83 -1.75
C ILE A 125 9.06 13.08 -2.90
N MET A 126 8.11 12.18 -3.16
CA MET A 126 7.10 12.35 -4.22
C MET A 126 6.19 13.56 -3.99
N HIS A 127 6.05 14.02 -2.74
CA HIS A 127 5.39 15.29 -2.40
C HIS A 127 6.22 16.55 -2.67
N HIS A 128 7.50 16.41 -3.07
CA HIS A 128 8.30 17.58 -3.44
C HIS A 128 7.73 18.26 -4.70
N LYS A 129 7.58 19.59 -4.64
CA LYS A 129 6.92 20.41 -5.69
C LYS A 129 7.39 20.15 -7.13
N SER A 130 8.65 19.77 -7.30
CA SER A 130 9.24 19.55 -8.64
C SER A 130 8.78 18.26 -9.30
N ILE A 131 8.41 17.24 -8.53
CA ILE A 131 8.08 15.89 -9.03
C ILE A 131 6.66 15.45 -8.71
N PHE A 132 5.98 16.12 -7.77
CA PHE A 132 4.62 15.77 -7.34
C PHE A 132 3.64 15.56 -8.50
N LYS A 133 3.65 16.46 -9.48
CA LYS A 133 2.72 16.39 -10.63
C LYS A 133 2.95 15.16 -11.50
N ILE A 134 4.20 14.66 -11.57
CA ILE A 134 4.58 13.52 -12.41
C ILE A 134 4.38 12.20 -11.66
N PHE A 135 4.70 12.17 -10.37
CA PHE A 135 4.70 10.93 -9.62
C PHE A 135 3.40 10.71 -8.85
N HIS A 136 2.88 11.70 -8.13
CA HIS A 136 1.91 11.47 -7.05
C HIS A 136 0.58 12.22 -7.20
N LEU A 137 0.46 13.15 -8.15
CA LEU A 137 -0.78 13.92 -8.35
C LEU A 137 -1.98 13.03 -8.67
N VAL A 138 -1.78 11.97 -9.47
CA VAL A 138 -2.87 11.06 -9.85
C VAL A 138 -3.51 10.43 -8.61
N HIS A 139 -2.69 9.96 -7.68
CA HIS A 139 -3.15 9.41 -6.41
C HIS A 139 -3.92 10.44 -5.58
N HIS A 140 -3.38 11.64 -5.49
CA HIS A 140 -3.98 12.76 -4.77
C HIS A 140 -5.19 13.43 -5.45
N GLN A 141 -5.50 13.10 -6.70
CA GLN A 141 -6.82 13.45 -7.25
C GLN A 141 -7.98 12.81 -6.48
N SER A 142 -7.70 11.73 -5.73
CA SER A 142 -8.62 11.14 -4.77
C SER A 142 -8.56 11.86 -3.42
N THR A 143 -9.00 13.13 -3.39
CA THR A 143 -9.03 13.94 -2.14
C THR A 143 -9.99 13.39 -1.08
N ASN A 144 -10.95 12.57 -1.48
CA ASN A 144 -11.82 11.77 -0.64
C ASN A 144 -11.78 10.34 -1.15
N PRO A 145 -10.73 9.58 -0.82
CA PRO A 145 -10.46 8.29 -1.43
C PRO A 145 -11.53 7.25 -1.13
N SER A 146 -11.63 6.27 -2.02
CA SER A 146 -12.36 5.02 -1.79
C SER A 146 -11.38 3.84 -1.67
N PRO A 147 -11.84 2.64 -1.29
CA PRO A 147 -11.00 1.43 -1.28
C PRO A 147 -10.25 1.17 -2.60
N TRP A 148 -10.82 1.62 -3.72
CA TRP A 148 -10.18 1.50 -5.05
C TRP A 148 -8.92 2.36 -5.17
N ALA A 149 -8.76 3.42 -4.38
CA ALA A 149 -7.59 4.29 -4.41
C ALA A 149 -6.30 3.59 -3.93
N ALA A 150 -6.42 2.45 -3.22
CA ALA A 150 -5.28 1.74 -2.65
C ALA A 150 -4.18 1.36 -3.67
N TYR A 151 -4.53 1.21 -4.96
CA TYR A 151 -3.58 0.98 -6.06
C TYR A 151 -3.70 2.02 -7.19
N ALA A 152 -4.44 3.11 -6.99
CA ALA A 152 -4.64 4.15 -8.01
C ALA A 152 -3.41 5.05 -8.17
N PHE A 153 -2.31 4.50 -8.69
CA PHE A 153 -1.03 5.16 -8.86
C PHE A 153 -0.77 5.59 -10.30
N HIS A 154 -0.09 6.71 -10.47
CA HIS A 154 0.54 7.02 -11.75
C HIS A 154 1.60 5.94 -12.08
N PRO A 155 1.86 5.57 -13.36
CA PRO A 155 2.87 4.55 -13.69
C PRO A 155 4.24 4.76 -13.04
N MET A 156 4.71 6.01 -12.95
CA MET A 156 5.98 6.34 -12.29
C MET A 156 5.95 6.08 -10.77
N GLU A 157 4.84 6.40 -10.13
CA GLU A 157 4.60 6.08 -8.72
C GLU A 157 4.54 4.57 -8.50
N ALA A 158 3.82 3.82 -9.37
CA ALA A 158 3.76 2.37 -9.29
C ALA A 158 5.15 1.70 -9.35
N ILE A 159 6.07 2.25 -10.15
CA ILE A 159 7.46 1.77 -10.18
C ILE A 159 8.16 2.03 -8.84
N VAL A 160 8.00 3.23 -8.27
CA VAL A 160 8.59 3.57 -6.96
C VAL A 160 7.99 2.71 -5.87
N GLU A 161 6.66 2.60 -5.79
CA GLU A 161 5.97 1.81 -4.78
C GLU A 161 6.38 0.33 -4.81
N ASN A 162 6.56 -0.26 -6.00
CA ASN A 162 7.03 -1.63 -6.12
C ASN A 162 8.56 -1.78 -5.99
N GLY A 163 9.30 -0.68 -5.90
CA GLY A 163 10.74 -0.70 -5.64
C GLY A 163 11.10 -1.43 -4.35
N ILE A 164 10.22 -1.43 -3.35
CA ILE A 164 10.39 -2.20 -2.11
C ILE A 164 10.53 -3.72 -2.38
N PHE A 165 9.86 -4.23 -3.42
CA PHE A 165 10.00 -5.65 -3.80
C PHE A 165 11.45 -5.96 -4.22
N ILE A 166 12.10 -5.04 -4.93
CA ILE A 166 13.52 -5.16 -5.31
C ILE A 166 14.38 -5.14 -4.06
N VAL A 167 14.15 -4.17 -3.15
CA VAL A 167 14.86 -4.10 -1.86
C VAL A 167 14.76 -5.43 -1.12
N PHE A 168 13.56 -5.98 -0.98
CA PHE A 168 13.34 -7.25 -0.31
C PHE A 168 14.04 -8.42 -1.00
N ALA A 169 14.02 -8.48 -2.32
CA ALA A 169 14.61 -9.58 -3.06
C ALA A 169 16.14 -9.66 -2.89
N PHE A 170 16.82 -8.52 -2.67
CA PHE A 170 18.29 -8.46 -2.64
C PHE A 170 18.90 -8.14 -1.27
N LEU A 171 18.11 -7.60 -0.31
CA LEU A 171 18.67 -7.10 0.95
C LEU A 171 19.00 -8.22 1.95
N PHE A 172 18.09 -9.17 2.17
CA PHE A 172 18.24 -10.26 3.15
C PHE A 172 17.46 -11.50 2.74
N PRO A 173 17.82 -12.67 3.30
CA PRO A 173 17.16 -13.93 2.94
C PRO A 173 15.65 -13.88 3.23
N LEU A 174 14.85 -14.22 2.23
CA LEU A 174 13.40 -14.36 2.34
C LEU A 174 12.93 -15.67 1.73
N HIS A 175 12.13 -16.42 2.46
CA HIS A 175 11.44 -17.53 1.86
C HIS A 175 10.43 -17.01 0.81
N LYS A 176 10.30 -17.70 -0.32
CA LYS A 176 9.42 -17.30 -1.43
C LYS A 176 7.98 -16.95 -0.99
N SER A 177 7.46 -17.57 0.09
CA SER A 177 6.12 -17.27 0.61
C SER A 177 6.06 -16.06 1.53
N ASN A 178 7.18 -15.54 2.07
CA ASN A 178 7.16 -14.34 2.89
C ASN A 178 6.62 -13.13 2.10
N LEU A 179 7.03 -12.99 0.83
CA LEU A 179 6.63 -11.88 -0.03
C LEU A 179 5.10 -11.83 -0.26
N PRO A 180 4.44 -12.88 -0.79
CA PRO A 180 3.00 -12.82 -1.03
C PRO A 180 2.18 -12.68 0.27
N ILE A 181 2.65 -13.23 1.40
CA ILE A 181 1.98 -13.07 2.69
C ILE A 181 2.13 -11.62 3.19
N PHE A 182 3.33 -11.05 3.11
CA PHE A 182 3.57 -9.67 3.51
C PHE A 182 2.77 -8.68 2.66
N PHE A 183 2.75 -8.86 1.33
CA PHE A 183 1.98 -7.98 0.45
C PHE A 183 0.46 -8.19 0.56
N LEU A 184 -0.01 -9.33 1.05
CA LEU A 184 -1.40 -9.49 1.45
C LEU A 184 -1.74 -8.61 2.66
N PHE A 185 -0.89 -8.58 3.68
CA PHE A 185 -1.03 -7.67 4.80
C PHE A 185 -0.97 -6.20 4.34
N SER A 186 -0.01 -5.87 3.47
CA SER A 186 0.17 -4.52 2.93
C SER A 186 -1.07 -4.00 2.22
N ILE A 187 -1.69 -4.79 1.32
CA ILE A 187 -2.91 -4.36 0.63
C ILE A 187 -4.10 -4.22 1.56
N LEU A 188 -4.25 -5.08 2.55
CA LEU A 188 -5.30 -4.96 3.57
C LEU A 188 -5.17 -3.63 4.32
N TYR A 189 -3.96 -3.29 4.73
CA TYR A 189 -3.70 -2.05 5.45
C TYR A 189 -3.87 -0.81 4.57
N ASN A 190 -3.42 -0.87 3.32
CA ASN A 190 -3.57 0.21 2.36
C ASN A 190 -5.05 0.46 2.01
N VAL A 191 -5.85 -0.60 1.81
CA VAL A 191 -7.30 -0.50 1.63
C VAL A 191 -7.97 0.10 2.87
N TYR A 192 -7.53 -0.26 4.09
CA TYR A 192 -8.02 0.35 5.32
C TYR A 192 -7.71 1.86 5.38
N GLY A 193 -6.50 2.27 5.02
CA GLY A 193 -6.13 3.70 4.95
C GLY A 193 -7.06 4.50 4.04
N HIS A 194 -7.46 3.94 2.91
CA HIS A 194 -8.34 4.54 1.90
C HIS A 194 -9.83 4.28 2.12
N LEU A 195 -10.20 3.56 3.19
CA LEU A 195 -11.57 3.12 3.44
C LEU A 195 -12.57 4.28 3.52
N GLY A 196 -12.16 5.40 4.13
CA GLY A 196 -13.03 6.54 4.40
C GLY A 196 -13.86 6.40 5.70
N TRP A 197 -13.67 5.34 6.47
CA TRP A 197 -14.19 5.12 7.82
C TRP A 197 -13.08 4.70 8.76
N GLU A 198 -13.17 5.18 10.00
CA GLU A 198 -12.23 4.82 11.07
C GLU A 198 -12.71 3.58 11.82
N LEU A 199 -11.93 2.49 11.76
CA LEU A 199 -12.30 1.22 12.40
C LEU A 199 -11.81 1.11 13.84
N TYR A 200 -10.72 1.80 14.22
CA TYR A 200 -10.23 1.77 15.59
C TYR A 200 -11.23 2.41 16.57
N PRO A 201 -11.26 1.98 17.84
CA PRO A 201 -12.16 2.53 18.85
C PRO A 201 -11.78 3.97 19.23
N LYS A 202 -12.73 4.70 19.85
CA LYS A 202 -12.48 6.02 20.42
C LYS A 202 -11.30 5.98 21.40
N GLY A 203 -10.43 7.00 21.36
CA GLY A 203 -9.26 7.10 22.21
C GLY A 203 -8.07 6.23 21.79
N PHE A 204 -8.21 5.40 20.73
CA PHE A 204 -7.11 4.55 20.25
C PHE A 204 -5.85 5.36 19.92
N ASN A 205 -6.00 6.48 19.22
CA ASN A 205 -4.91 7.39 18.83
C ASN A 205 -4.05 7.90 19.99
N LYS A 206 -4.59 7.90 21.21
CA LYS A 206 -3.90 8.33 22.46
C LYS A 206 -3.36 7.16 23.27
N SER A 207 -3.69 5.93 22.93
CA SER A 207 -3.19 4.74 23.66
C SER A 207 -1.68 4.53 23.44
N ILE A 208 -1.06 3.73 24.30
CA ILE A 208 0.39 3.44 24.24
C ILE A 208 0.80 2.90 22.86
N VAL A 209 0.00 2.03 22.27
CA VAL A 209 0.24 1.43 20.95
C VAL A 209 -0.32 2.33 19.86
N GLY A 210 -1.57 2.77 19.98
CA GLY A 210 -2.29 3.47 18.91
C GLY A 210 -1.67 4.80 18.51
N LYS A 211 -0.98 5.49 19.43
CA LYS A 211 -0.23 6.72 19.10
C LYS A 211 0.88 6.51 18.05
N TRP A 212 1.30 5.25 17.82
CA TRP A 212 2.32 4.90 16.83
C TRP A 212 1.77 4.28 15.54
N VAL A 213 0.47 3.98 15.52
CA VAL A 213 -0.18 3.29 14.40
C VAL A 213 -0.86 4.30 13.50
N ASN A 214 -0.64 4.21 12.19
CA ASN A 214 -1.34 5.03 11.23
C ASN A 214 -2.82 4.62 11.14
N THR A 215 -3.72 5.57 10.97
CA THR A 215 -5.16 5.33 10.96
C THR A 215 -5.80 5.81 9.66
N SER A 216 -7.03 5.35 9.39
CA SER A 216 -7.76 5.84 8.22
C SER A 216 -8.04 7.34 8.29
N VAL A 217 -8.27 7.91 9.48
CA VAL A 217 -8.37 9.38 9.66
C VAL A 217 -7.07 10.08 9.28
N CYS A 218 -5.94 9.57 9.75
CA CYS A 218 -4.63 10.15 9.48
C CYS A 218 -4.32 10.19 7.97
N HIS A 219 -4.51 9.07 7.29
CA HIS A 219 -4.29 8.96 5.85
C HIS A 219 -5.32 9.75 5.03
N ASN A 220 -6.57 9.80 5.47
CA ASN A 220 -7.61 10.62 4.83
C ASN A 220 -7.30 12.12 4.94
N GLN A 221 -6.75 12.60 6.07
CA GLN A 221 -6.24 13.97 6.19
C GLN A 221 -5.09 14.23 5.20
N HIS A 222 -4.19 13.25 5.01
CA HIS A 222 -3.11 13.36 4.03
C HIS A 222 -3.67 13.57 2.62
N HIS A 223 -4.63 12.77 2.17
CA HIS A 223 -5.30 12.94 0.88
C HIS A 223 -6.02 14.27 0.73
N LYS A 224 -6.66 14.74 1.81
CA LYS A 224 -7.43 15.99 1.79
C LYS A 224 -6.55 17.23 1.73
N TYR A 225 -5.40 17.23 2.43
CA TYR A 225 -4.58 18.42 2.62
C TYR A 225 -3.23 18.39 1.90
N PHE A 226 -2.83 17.25 1.35
CA PHE A 226 -1.58 17.06 0.57
C PHE A 226 -0.28 17.28 1.36
N LYS A 227 -0.35 17.56 2.64
CA LYS A 227 0.80 17.91 3.47
C LYS A 227 0.73 17.23 4.83
N GLY A 228 1.84 16.57 5.20
CA GLY A 228 1.97 15.82 6.44
C GLY A 228 1.34 14.43 6.36
N ASN A 229 1.53 13.63 7.41
CA ASN A 229 1.00 12.27 7.56
C ASN A 229 1.45 11.34 6.41
N TYR A 230 2.78 11.22 6.21
CA TYR A 230 3.35 10.47 5.10
C TYR A 230 3.55 8.97 5.37
N GLY A 231 3.39 8.51 6.61
CA GLY A 231 3.57 7.11 7.00
C GLY A 231 2.54 6.15 6.39
N LEU A 232 2.91 4.87 6.23
CA LEU A 232 2.01 3.83 5.75
C LEU A 232 1.36 3.06 6.91
N TYR A 233 2.17 2.38 7.72
CA TYR A 233 1.70 1.56 8.84
C TYR A 233 1.85 2.28 10.17
N LEU A 234 2.95 3.01 10.34
CA LEU A 234 3.36 3.62 11.59
C LEU A 234 3.48 5.13 11.46
N LEU A 235 3.23 5.83 12.57
CA LEU A 235 3.44 7.28 12.70
C LEU A 235 4.83 7.62 13.23
N PHE A 236 5.74 6.65 13.29
CA PHE A 236 7.08 6.82 13.83
C PHE A 236 7.85 7.93 13.12
N TRP A 237 7.95 7.84 11.81
CA TRP A 237 8.65 8.84 11.01
C TRP A 237 7.93 10.19 11.00
N ASP A 238 6.59 10.20 10.95
CA ASP A 238 5.82 11.46 11.00
C ASP A 238 6.03 12.19 12.33
N ARG A 239 6.11 11.46 13.45
CA ARG A 239 6.42 12.06 14.76
C ARG A 239 7.86 12.53 14.85
N LEU A 240 8.82 11.70 14.45
CA LEU A 240 10.25 12.01 14.51
C LEU A 240 10.61 13.21 13.62
N MET A 241 10.03 13.31 12.46
CA MET A 241 10.31 14.35 11.47
C MET A 241 9.37 15.57 11.56
N GLY A 242 8.46 15.60 12.53
CA GLY A 242 7.51 16.70 12.73
C GLY A 242 6.53 16.88 11.58
N THR A 243 6.19 15.79 10.87
CA THR A 243 5.25 15.80 9.73
C THR A 243 3.86 15.29 10.08
N LEU A 244 3.64 14.80 11.31
CA LEU A 244 2.29 14.50 11.81
C LEU A 244 1.51 15.81 11.93
N ARG A 245 0.30 15.84 11.37
CA ARG A 245 -0.56 17.03 11.44
C ARG A 245 -0.99 17.32 12.87
N ASN A 246 -0.96 18.58 13.26
CA ASN A 246 -1.30 19.03 14.62
C ASN A 246 -2.77 18.82 14.98
N ASP A 247 -3.65 18.76 13.95
CA ASP A 247 -5.09 18.54 14.10
C ASP A 247 -5.51 17.08 14.03
N TYR A 248 -4.55 16.13 13.92
CA TYR A 248 -4.85 14.70 13.76
C TYR A 248 -5.67 14.13 14.93
N ASP A 249 -5.23 14.38 16.16
CA ASP A 249 -5.90 13.82 17.34
C ASP A 249 -7.32 14.37 17.51
N ILE A 250 -7.53 15.65 17.20
CA ILE A 250 -8.84 16.30 17.22
C ILE A 250 -9.75 15.66 16.17
N ALA A 251 -9.27 15.56 14.94
CA ALA A 251 -10.04 14.97 13.83
C ALA A 251 -10.42 13.49 14.10
N PHE A 252 -9.52 12.71 14.72
CA PHE A 252 -9.82 11.33 15.10
C PHE A 252 -10.98 11.27 16.10
N GLU A 253 -10.93 12.05 17.18
CA GLU A 253 -11.97 12.08 18.21
C GLU A 253 -13.31 12.62 17.66
N GLU A 254 -13.29 13.62 16.79
CA GLU A 254 -14.50 14.14 16.13
C GLU A 254 -15.19 13.05 15.29
N VAL A 255 -14.43 12.30 14.50
CA VAL A 255 -14.98 11.19 13.69
C VAL A 255 -15.55 10.09 14.59
N LYS A 256 -14.91 9.78 15.72
CA LYS A 256 -15.36 8.74 16.65
C LYS A 256 -16.49 9.19 17.59
N SER A 257 -16.84 10.46 17.61
CA SER A 257 -17.98 11.00 18.39
C SER A 257 -19.30 11.06 17.62
N ARG A 258 -19.28 10.75 16.33
CA ARG A 258 -20.46 10.65 15.44
C ARG A 258 -21.23 9.30 15.60
#